data_94797040cf330a42903d09b3ca36a487
#
_entry.id   94797040cf330a42903d09b3ca36a487
#
_cell.length_a   1.000
_cell.length_b   1.000
_cell.length_c   1.000
_cell.angle_alpha   90.00
_cell.angle_beta   90.00
_cell.angle_gamma   90.00
#
_symmetry.space_group_name_H-M   'P 1'
#
loop_
_entity.id
_entity.type
_entity.pdbx_description
1 polymer ?
#
loop_
_entity_poly.entity_id
_entity_poly.type
_entity_poly.pdbx_seq_one_letter_code
_entity_poly.pdbx_strand_id
1 'polypeptide(L)'
;PYMLAQMNLLLHGLEAPQIAYGNTLDRRINEIGHSERVDVILTNPPFGGEEERGILGNFPADKQTAETALLFLQLIMRKLKRPGHGSERGGRAAVVVPNGTLFGDGVSARIKEELLKDFNLHTILRLPNGVFAPYAPIPTNVLFFDRSGPTRDVWYYEHPLPEGRKNYTKTQPLQYEDFAPLQAWWDAREENERCSVAGWSPNWTGSTWRSASDLSDAASFTRRR
;
A
#
# COMPACT_ATOMS: atom_id res chain seq x y z
N PRO A 1 21.94 3.50 -8.11
CA PRO A 1 20.78 2.58 -7.98
C PRO A 1 20.52 1.77 -9.26
N TYR A 2 20.48 2.43 -10.46
CA TYR A 2 20.14 1.77 -11.74
C TYR A 2 21.00 0.54 -12.05
N MET A 3 22.33 0.67 -12.07
CA MET A 3 23.25 -0.44 -12.32
C MET A 3 23.09 -1.58 -11.29
N LEU A 4 22.92 -1.23 -10.01
CA LEU A 4 22.70 -2.23 -8.96
C LEU A 4 21.40 -3.00 -9.16
N ALA A 5 20.33 -2.31 -9.57
CA ALA A 5 19.04 -2.95 -9.85
C ALA A 5 19.14 -3.91 -11.04
N GLN A 6 19.82 -3.50 -12.13
CA GLN A 6 20.07 -4.39 -13.28
C GLN A 6 20.88 -5.62 -12.89
N MET A 7 21.98 -5.42 -12.17
CA MET A 7 22.84 -6.53 -11.71
C MET A 7 22.05 -7.50 -10.80
N ASN A 8 21.25 -6.95 -9.88
CA ASN A 8 20.45 -7.78 -8.98
C ASN A 8 19.45 -8.66 -9.74
N LEU A 9 18.75 -8.11 -10.73
CA LEU A 9 17.80 -8.87 -11.55
C LEU A 9 18.51 -9.93 -12.41
N LEU A 10 19.66 -9.62 -12.97
CA LEU A 10 20.49 -10.60 -13.71
C LEU A 10 20.91 -11.76 -12.81
N LEU A 11 21.37 -11.47 -11.57
CA LEU A 11 21.74 -12.50 -10.60
C LEU A 11 20.57 -13.36 -10.16
N HIS A 12 19.34 -12.86 -10.29
CA HIS A 12 18.10 -13.63 -10.06
C HIS A 12 17.54 -14.29 -11.32
N GLY A 13 18.31 -14.38 -12.38
CA GLY A 13 17.97 -15.11 -13.60
C GLY A 13 17.14 -14.36 -14.63
N LEU A 14 16.94 -13.05 -14.47
CA LEU A 14 16.34 -12.22 -15.51
C LEU A 14 17.42 -11.78 -16.51
N GLU A 15 17.48 -12.43 -17.66
CA GLU A 15 18.51 -12.14 -18.69
C GLU A 15 18.35 -10.75 -19.33
N ALA A 16 17.13 -10.22 -19.40
CA ALA A 16 16.81 -8.93 -20.01
C ALA A 16 15.90 -8.07 -19.12
N PRO A 17 16.41 -7.53 -17.99
CA PRO A 17 15.59 -6.72 -17.09
C PRO A 17 15.19 -5.39 -17.73
N GLN A 18 13.89 -5.10 -17.73
CA GLN A 18 13.32 -3.88 -18.31
C GLN A 18 13.31 -2.77 -17.25
N ILE A 19 14.44 -2.11 -17.04
CA ILE A 19 14.59 -0.99 -16.12
C ILE A 19 14.88 0.28 -16.92
N ALA A 20 14.02 1.29 -16.78
CA ALA A 20 14.26 2.61 -17.31
C ALA A 20 15.08 3.45 -16.31
N TYR A 21 16.05 4.21 -16.82
CA TYR A 21 16.78 5.19 -16.03
C TYR A 21 15.99 6.50 -15.98
N GLY A 22 15.65 6.99 -14.79
CA GLY A 22 14.94 8.24 -14.60
C GLY A 22 14.18 8.32 -13.28
N ASN A 23 13.52 9.45 -13.03
CA ASN A 23 12.56 9.57 -11.94
C ASN A 23 11.19 9.05 -12.41
N THR A 24 10.66 8.07 -11.72
CA THR A 24 9.38 7.43 -12.10
C THR A 24 8.18 8.38 -11.95
N LEU A 25 8.30 9.47 -11.19
CA LEU A 25 7.27 10.50 -10.99
C LEU A 25 7.34 11.63 -12.02
N ASP A 26 8.35 11.65 -12.87
CA ASP A 26 8.64 12.76 -13.82
C ASP A 26 7.73 12.75 -15.06
N ARG A 27 6.75 11.85 -15.09
CA ARG A 27 5.80 11.72 -16.19
C ARG A 27 4.37 11.92 -15.71
N ARG A 28 3.56 12.62 -16.53
CA ARG A 28 2.14 12.82 -16.25
C ARG A 28 1.41 11.48 -16.15
N ILE A 29 0.75 11.23 -15.04
CA ILE A 29 0.07 9.95 -14.81
C ILE A 29 -1.09 9.72 -15.79
N ASN A 30 -1.66 10.77 -16.37
CA ASN A 30 -2.73 10.67 -17.36
C ASN A 30 -2.24 10.17 -18.72
N GLU A 31 -0.94 10.26 -19.00
CA GLU A 31 -0.31 9.81 -20.26
C GLU A 31 0.06 8.31 -20.22
N ILE A 32 -0.10 7.66 -19.07
CA ILE A 32 0.14 6.21 -18.94
C ILE A 32 -0.92 5.44 -19.71
N GLY A 33 -0.49 4.87 -20.83
CA GLY A 33 -1.33 4.11 -21.76
C GLY A 33 -1.58 2.66 -21.30
N HIS A 34 -2.38 1.91 -22.07
CA HIS A 34 -2.68 0.51 -21.76
C HIS A 34 -1.46 -0.40 -21.82
N SER A 35 -0.56 -0.19 -22.78
CA SER A 35 0.68 -0.97 -22.97
C SER A 35 1.67 -0.84 -21.81
N GLU A 36 1.55 0.22 -21.00
CA GLU A 36 2.44 0.49 -19.87
C GLU A 36 1.87 -0.02 -18.54
N ARG A 37 0.67 -0.58 -18.57
CA ARG A 37 0.04 -1.14 -17.39
C ARG A 37 0.47 -2.57 -17.18
N VAL A 38 0.58 -2.94 -15.91
CA VAL A 38 1.09 -4.23 -15.48
C VAL A 38 0.04 -4.99 -14.67
N ASP A 39 0.23 -6.32 -14.60
CA ASP A 39 -0.67 -7.20 -13.86
C ASP A 39 -0.41 -7.18 -12.37
N VAL A 40 0.86 -7.03 -11.96
CA VAL A 40 1.26 -7.10 -10.55
C VAL A 40 2.27 -6.00 -10.24
N ILE A 41 2.05 -5.29 -9.13
CA ILE A 41 2.99 -4.34 -8.56
C ILE A 41 3.28 -4.73 -7.11
N LEU A 42 4.54 -5.04 -6.82
CA LEU A 42 5.05 -5.22 -5.46
C LEU A 42 6.10 -4.16 -5.22
N THR A 43 5.88 -3.27 -4.25
CA THR A 43 6.79 -2.14 -4.07
C THR A 43 6.82 -1.60 -2.65
N ASN A 44 7.97 -1.10 -2.28
CA ASN A 44 8.23 -0.32 -1.08
C ASN A 44 8.71 1.07 -1.53
N PRO A 45 7.79 2.03 -1.79
CA PRO A 45 8.17 3.38 -2.19
C PRO A 45 8.92 4.11 -1.08
N PRO A 46 9.62 5.21 -1.38
CA PRO A 46 10.18 6.07 -0.36
C PRO A 46 9.10 6.55 0.63
N PHE A 47 9.37 6.47 1.94
CA PHE A 47 8.40 6.81 2.99
C PHE A 47 8.30 8.29 3.29
N GLY A 48 9.31 9.06 2.93
CA GLY A 48 9.38 10.49 3.20
C GLY A 48 10.12 11.20 2.09
N GLY A 49 10.10 12.50 2.18
CA GLY A 49 10.61 13.41 1.18
C GLY A 49 9.49 14.28 0.62
N GLU A 50 9.89 15.40 0.11
CA GLU A 50 9.03 16.30 -0.65
C GLU A 50 9.53 16.32 -2.09
N GLU A 51 8.62 16.11 -3.01
CA GLU A 51 8.95 16.21 -4.43
C GLU A 51 8.96 17.67 -4.90
N GLU A 52 9.76 17.93 -5.92
CA GLU A 52 9.86 19.25 -6.53
C GLU A 52 8.52 19.69 -7.13
N ARG A 53 8.24 21.01 -7.10
CA ARG A 53 6.99 21.58 -7.63
C ARG A 53 6.71 21.20 -9.08
N GLY A 54 7.75 21.00 -9.89
CA GLY A 54 7.61 20.57 -11.28
C GLY A 54 6.96 19.20 -11.42
N ILE A 55 7.24 18.27 -10.48
CA ILE A 55 6.67 16.92 -10.46
C ILE A 55 5.19 16.94 -10.07
N LEU A 56 4.78 17.85 -9.18
CA LEU A 56 3.38 17.92 -8.74
C LEU A 56 2.41 18.17 -9.91
N GLY A 57 2.83 18.90 -10.94
CA GLY A 57 2.05 19.14 -12.15
C GLY A 57 1.75 17.87 -12.99
N ASN A 58 2.41 16.77 -12.70
CA ASN A 58 2.15 15.47 -13.34
C ASN A 58 0.93 14.74 -12.76
N PHE A 59 0.35 15.26 -11.67
CA PHE A 59 -0.78 14.69 -10.96
C PHE A 59 -2.03 15.57 -11.07
N PRO A 60 -3.25 15.01 -10.88
CA PRO A 60 -4.50 15.77 -10.89
C PRO A 60 -4.46 16.94 -9.90
N ALA A 61 -4.97 18.09 -10.29
CA ALA A 61 -4.87 19.34 -9.54
C ALA A 61 -5.46 19.24 -8.12
N ASP A 62 -6.51 18.44 -7.95
CA ASP A 62 -7.19 18.17 -6.67
C ASP A 62 -6.45 17.17 -5.77
N LYS A 63 -5.41 16.49 -6.32
CA LYS A 63 -4.63 15.44 -5.65
C LYS A 63 -3.13 15.71 -5.65
N GLN A 64 -2.72 16.92 -5.96
CA GLN A 64 -1.33 17.35 -5.84
C GLN A 64 -0.92 17.44 -4.38
N THR A 65 0.19 16.84 -4.06
CA THR A 65 0.80 16.81 -2.72
C THR A 65 2.31 16.69 -2.85
N ALA A 66 3.05 17.25 -1.91
CA ALA A 66 4.49 17.06 -1.83
C ALA A 66 4.88 15.70 -1.24
N GLU A 67 3.96 15.01 -0.58
CA GLU A 67 4.24 13.71 0.05
C GLU A 67 4.50 12.61 -0.98
N THR A 68 5.75 12.18 -1.08
CA THR A 68 6.22 11.20 -2.06
C THR A 68 5.42 9.89 -2.00
N ALA A 69 5.09 9.38 -0.82
CA ALA A 69 4.33 8.14 -0.66
C ALA A 69 2.93 8.20 -1.32
N LEU A 70 2.25 9.35 -1.22
CA LEU A 70 0.94 9.57 -1.83
C LEU A 70 1.02 9.72 -3.36
N LEU A 71 2.10 10.31 -3.88
CA LEU A 71 2.35 10.38 -5.32
C LEU A 71 2.59 8.98 -5.90
N PHE A 72 3.41 8.16 -5.22
CA PHE A 72 3.62 6.77 -5.61
C PHE A 72 2.32 5.96 -5.57
N LEU A 73 1.48 6.13 -4.56
CA LEU A 73 0.19 5.43 -4.50
C LEU A 73 -0.69 5.76 -5.71
N GLN A 74 -0.79 7.04 -6.10
CA GLN A 74 -1.53 7.44 -7.30
C GLN A 74 -0.94 6.83 -8.59
N LEU A 75 0.40 6.85 -8.72
CA LEU A 75 1.08 6.23 -9.86
C LEU A 75 0.81 4.73 -9.94
N ILE A 76 0.87 4.01 -8.82
CA ILE A 76 0.59 2.57 -8.74
C ILE A 76 -0.84 2.29 -9.17
N MET A 77 -1.82 3.00 -8.63
CA MET A 77 -3.21 2.89 -9.04
C MET A 77 -3.37 3.07 -10.56
N ARG A 78 -2.65 4.02 -11.16
CA ARG A 78 -2.72 4.27 -12.59
C ARG A 78 -2.05 3.18 -13.44
N LYS A 79 -0.97 2.60 -12.95
CA LYS A 79 -0.19 1.56 -13.66
C LYS A 79 -0.81 0.17 -13.62
N LEU A 80 -1.80 -0.09 -12.81
CA LEU A 80 -2.48 -1.38 -12.80
C LEU A 80 -3.39 -1.55 -14.02
N LYS A 81 -3.36 -2.73 -14.66
CA LYS A 81 -4.27 -3.11 -15.74
C LYS A 81 -5.72 -3.00 -15.30
N ARG A 82 -6.58 -2.59 -16.22
CA ARG A 82 -8.04 -2.60 -16.03
C ARG A 82 -8.60 -4.00 -16.35
N PRO A 83 -9.72 -4.39 -15.75
CA PRO A 83 -10.44 -5.59 -16.15
C PRO A 83 -10.77 -5.58 -17.65
N GLY A 84 -10.83 -6.74 -18.27
CA GLY A 84 -11.21 -6.91 -19.68
C GLY A 84 -10.05 -6.79 -20.70
N HIS A 85 -8.84 -6.44 -20.28
CA HIS A 85 -7.67 -6.33 -21.16
C HIS A 85 -6.64 -7.45 -20.90
N GLY A 86 -7.07 -8.71 -21.06
CA GLY A 86 -6.24 -9.88 -20.81
C GLY A 86 -6.15 -10.27 -19.31
N SER A 87 -6.94 -9.63 -18.47
CA SER A 87 -7.11 -9.98 -17.06
C SER A 87 -8.57 -9.78 -16.65
N GLU A 88 -9.23 -10.83 -16.21
CA GLU A 88 -10.64 -10.75 -15.78
C GLU A 88 -10.81 -9.85 -14.55
N ARG A 89 -9.87 -9.86 -13.62
CA ARG A 89 -9.90 -9.10 -12.38
C ARG A 89 -9.11 -7.79 -12.41
N GLY A 90 -8.40 -7.53 -13.52
CA GLY A 90 -7.44 -6.43 -13.59
C GLY A 90 -6.15 -6.69 -12.80
N GLY A 91 -5.32 -5.67 -12.70
CA GLY A 91 -4.05 -5.73 -11.97
C GLY A 91 -4.22 -5.62 -10.46
N ARG A 92 -3.23 -6.12 -9.72
CA ARG A 92 -3.16 -6.13 -8.25
C ARG A 92 -1.85 -5.56 -7.73
N ALA A 93 -1.88 -5.01 -6.54
CA ALA A 93 -0.69 -4.45 -5.89
C ALA A 93 -0.58 -4.83 -4.43
N ALA A 94 0.68 -4.93 -3.97
CA ALA A 94 1.03 -4.87 -2.56
C ALA A 94 2.04 -3.74 -2.35
N VAL A 95 1.67 -2.76 -1.52
CA VAL A 95 2.40 -1.50 -1.39
C VAL A 95 2.67 -1.21 0.08
N VAL A 96 3.94 -1.01 0.41
CA VAL A 96 4.31 -0.55 1.75
C VAL A 96 4.08 0.96 1.83
N VAL A 97 3.35 1.39 2.85
CA VAL A 97 3.07 2.81 3.08
C VAL A 97 3.31 3.20 4.54
N PRO A 98 3.77 4.44 4.81
CA PRO A 98 3.83 4.93 6.18
C PRO A 98 2.44 5.01 6.80
N ASN A 99 2.39 4.88 8.12
CA ASN A 99 1.13 4.92 8.86
C ASN A 99 0.34 6.22 8.60
N GLY A 100 1.03 7.36 8.51
CA GLY A 100 0.43 8.66 8.22
C GLY A 100 -0.39 8.72 6.93
N THR A 101 -0.04 7.91 5.93
CA THR A 101 -0.79 7.82 4.66
C THR A 101 -2.24 7.39 4.88
N LEU A 102 -2.52 6.53 5.87
CA LEU A 102 -3.87 6.04 6.16
C LEU A 102 -4.72 7.06 6.94
N PHE A 103 -4.09 7.97 7.68
CA PHE A 103 -4.77 8.86 8.62
C PHE A 103 -4.84 10.34 8.18
N GLY A 104 -4.15 10.70 7.09
CA GLY A 104 -4.12 12.08 6.60
C GLY A 104 -5.48 12.56 6.08
N ASP A 105 -5.76 13.85 6.29
CA ASP A 105 -6.92 14.56 5.76
C ASP A 105 -6.63 15.26 4.41
N GLY A 106 -7.58 15.99 3.87
CA GLY A 106 -7.40 16.83 2.69
C GLY A 106 -7.06 16.02 1.43
N VAL A 107 -5.87 16.20 0.87
CA VAL A 107 -5.42 15.50 -0.36
C VAL A 107 -5.31 14.00 -0.12
N SER A 108 -4.79 13.58 1.03
CA SER A 108 -4.69 12.18 1.41
C SER A 108 -6.06 11.50 1.45
N ALA A 109 -7.07 12.18 1.99
CA ALA A 109 -8.45 11.68 2.03
C ALA A 109 -9.02 11.45 0.62
N ARG A 110 -8.80 12.39 -0.32
CA ARG A 110 -9.26 12.26 -1.72
C ARG A 110 -8.59 11.09 -2.46
N ILE A 111 -7.31 10.85 -2.20
CA ILE A 111 -6.58 9.72 -2.79
C ILE A 111 -7.10 8.40 -2.22
N LYS A 112 -7.35 8.34 -0.91
CA LYS A 112 -7.96 7.16 -0.26
C LYS A 112 -9.38 6.91 -0.76
N GLU A 113 -10.17 7.95 -0.95
CA GLU A 113 -11.52 7.82 -1.52
C GLU A 113 -11.48 7.21 -2.92
N GLU A 114 -10.57 7.65 -3.79
CA GLU A 114 -10.37 7.03 -5.11
C GLU A 114 -9.95 5.57 -4.98
N LEU A 115 -9.02 5.25 -4.07
CA LEU A 115 -8.58 3.87 -3.83
C LEU A 115 -9.76 2.98 -3.43
N LEU A 116 -10.62 3.43 -2.52
CA LEU A 116 -11.75 2.65 -2.04
C LEU A 116 -12.89 2.53 -3.07
N LYS A 117 -13.06 3.54 -3.92
CA LYS A 117 -14.15 3.62 -4.89
C LYS A 117 -13.85 2.87 -6.18
N ASP A 118 -12.60 2.93 -6.65
CA ASP A 118 -12.18 2.39 -7.95
C ASP A 118 -11.40 1.08 -7.84
N PHE A 119 -11.02 0.69 -6.62
CA PHE A 119 -10.25 -0.52 -6.35
C PHE A 119 -10.82 -1.27 -5.14
N ASN A 120 -10.56 -2.55 -5.10
CA ASN A 120 -10.83 -3.41 -3.97
C ASN A 120 -9.59 -3.45 -3.05
N LEU A 121 -9.53 -2.56 -2.05
CA LEU A 121 -8.56 -2.66 -0.96
C LEU A 121 -9.04 -3.76 -0.01
N HIS A 122 -8.57 -4.99 -0.24
CA HIS A 122 -9.09 -6.15 0.47
C HIS A 122 -8.32 -6.51 1.75
N THR A 123 -7.06 -6.06 1.91
CA THR A 123 -6.27 -6.40 3.11
C THR A 123 -5.31 -5.27 3.48
N ILE A 124 -5.27 -4.94 4.76
CA ILE A 124 -4.26 -4.06 5.37
C ILE A 124 -3.49 -4.89 6.39
N LEU A 125 -2.18 -5.00 6.17
CA LEU A 125 -1.24 -5.60 7.09
C LEU A 125 -0.49 -4.52 7.84
N ARG A 126 -0.72 -4.41 9.16
CA ARG A 126 0.04 -3.55 10.05
C ARG A 126 1.36 -4.24 10.42
N LEU A 127 2.47 -3.61 10.08
CA LEU A 127 3.79 -4.10 10.47
C LEU A 127 4.19 -3.56 11.84
N PRO A 128 4.90 -4.35 12.66
CA PRO A 128 5.39 -3.92 13.97
C PRO A 128 6.50 -2.87 13.82
N ASN A 129 6.80 -2.22 14.94
CA ASN A 129 7.84 -1.19 14.95
C ASN A 129 9.22 -1.77 14.66
N GLY A 130 10.03 -0.97 13.96
CA GLY A 130 11.43 -1.27 13.71
C GLY A 130 11.72 -2.23 12.56
N VAL A 131 10.72 -2.68 11.79
CA VAL A 131 10.92 -3.60 10.64
C VAL A 131 11.89 -3.04 9.60
N PHE A 132 11.99 -1.71 9.48
CA PHE A 132 12.93 -1.03 8.58
C PHE A 132 14.13 -0.41 9.29
N ALA A 133 14.42 -0.83 10.54
CA ALA A 133 15.62 -0.38 11.25
C ALA A 133 16.91 -0.85 10.53
N PRO A 134 17.94 -0.03 10.46
CA PRO A 134 18.11 1.30 11.05
C PRO A 134 17.61 2.46 10.16
N TYR A 135 17.03 2.19 9.00
CA TYR A 135 16.76 3.20 7.95
C TYR A 135 15.53 4.07 8.25
N ALA A 136 14.45 3.48 8.73
CA ALA A 136 13.22 4.20 9.03
C ALA A 136 12.56 3.64 10.31
N PRO A 137 12.43 4.46 11.36
CA PRO A 137 11.72 4.06 12.58
C PRO A 137 10.19 4.24 12.46
N ILE A 138 9.68 4.55 11.27
CA ILE A 138 8.29 4.90 11.06
C ILE A 138 7.43 3.63 11.02
N PRO A 139 6.30 3.58 11.75
CA PRO A 139 5.33 2.51 11.63
C PRO A 139 4.75 2.44 10.22
N THR A 140 4.63 1.25 9.67
CA THR A 140 4.24 1.03 8.27
C THR A 140 3.12 0.01 8.15
N ASN A 141 2.41 0.08 7.03
CA ASN A 141 1.39 -0.88 6.64
C ASN A 141 1.69 -1.39 5.24
N VAL A 142 1.24 -2.60 4.93
CA VAL A 142 1.19 -3.11 3.56
C VAL A 142 -0.26 -3.10 3.11
N LEU A 143 -0.56 -2.40 2.03
CA LEU A 143 -1.87 -2.35 1.41
C LEU A 143 -1.93 -3.36 0.28
N PHE A 144 -2.90 -4.27 0.33
CA PHE A 144 -3.18 -5.22 -0.76
C PHE A 144 -4.49 -4.82 -1.44
N PHE A 145 -4.42 -4.47 -2.71
CA PHE A 145 -5.57 -4.06 -3.48
C PHE A 145 -5.49 -4.50 -4.94
N ASP A 146 -6.64 -4.59 -5.58
CA ASP A 146 -6.77 -4.94 -6.98
C ASP A 146 -7.84 -4.09 -7.68
N ARG A 147 -8.04 -4.31 -8.98
CA ARG A 147 -9.05 -3.60 -9.79
C ARG A 147 -10.34 -4.40 -9.99
N SER A 148 -10.67 -5.35 -9.13
CA SER A 148 -11.91 -6.14 -9.27
C SER A 148 -13.20 -5.36 -8.98
N GLY A 149 -13.10 -4.16 -8.44
CA GLY A 149 -14.26 -3.29 -8.15
C GLY A 149 -14.02 -2.43 -6.90
N PRO A 150 -15.05 -1.74 -6.42
CA PRO A 150 -14.96 -0.94 -5.21
C PRO A 150 -14.77 -1.81 -3.96
N THR A 151 -14.08 -1.24 -2.99
CA THR A 151 -13.86 -1.87 -1.68
C THR A 151 -15.19 -2.01 -0.94
N ARG A 152 -15.50 -3.22 -0.48
CA ARG A 152 -16.67 -3.52 0.36
C ARG A 152 -16.28 -3.88 1.77
N ASP A 153 -15.28 -4.73 1.89
CA ASP A 153 -14.78 -5.26 3.15
C ASP A 153 -13.25 -5.24 3.14
N VAL A 154 -12.66 -5.01 4.30
CA VAL A 154 -11.22 -4.97 4.48
C VAL A 154 -10.83 -5.95 5.58
N TRP A 155 -9.88 -6.83 5.27
CA TRP A 155 -9.21 -7.64 6.26
C TRP A 155 -8.11 -6.81 6.90
N TYR A 156 -8.09 -6.74 8.21
CA TYR A 156 -7.04 -6.05 8.96
C TYR A 156 -6.28 -7.04 9.82
N TYR A 157 -4.97 -7.10 9.63
CA TYR A 157 -4.07 -7.95 10.41
C TYR A 157 -2.96 -7.11 11.02
N GLU A 158 -2.82 -7.15 12.33
CA GLU A 158 -1.69 -6.58 13.04
C GLU A 158 -0.68 -7.69 13.31
N HIS A 159 0.49 -7.57 12.66
CA HIS A 159 1.53 -8.58 12.78
C HIS A 159 2.18 -8.52 14.18
N PRO A 160 2.13 -9.61 14.97
CA PRO A 160 2.68 -9.60 16.31
C PRO A 160 4.20 -9.54 16.30
N LEU A 161 4.77 -8.93 17.33
CA LEU A 161 6.18 -9.09 17.62
C LEU A 161 6.45 -10.48 18.20
N PRO A 162 7.61 -11.09 17.92
CA PRO A 162 8.05 -12.30 18.61
C PRO A 162 8.05 -12.11 20.12
N GLU A 163 7.79 -13.19 20.86
CA GLU A 163 7.74 -13.17 22.32
C GLU A 163 9.02 -12.57 22.93
N GLY A 164 8.84 -11.69 23.91
CA GLY A 164 9.94 -10.98 24.58
C GLY A 164 10.55 -9.80 23.81
N ARG A 165 10.11 -9.53 22.58
CA ARG A 165 10.60 -8.37 21.80
C ARG A 165 9.64 -7.18 21.92
N LYS A 166 10.21 -5.95 21.96
CA LYS A 166 9.44 -4.70 21.92
C LYS A 166 9.45 -4.05 20.54
N ASN A 167 10.44 -4.36 19.70
CA ASN A 167 10.62 -3.86 18.34
C ASN A 167 11.67 -4.70 17.61
N TYR A 168 11.70 -4.60 16.30
CA TYR A 168 12.84 -5.07 15.49
C TYR A 168 13.97 -4.04 15.52
N THR A 169 15.21 -4.51 15.33
CA THR A 169 16.43 -3.69 15.37
C THR A 169 17.38 -4.12 14.28
N LYS A 170 18.45 -3.33 14.05
CA LYS A 170 19.53 -3.71 13.11
C LYS A 170 20.16 -5.06 13.45
N THR A 171 20.33 -5.37 14.73
CA THR A 171 20.96 -6.62 15.20
C THR A 171 19.96 -7.79 15.31
N GLN A 172 18.69 -7.50 15.33
CA GLN A 172 17.59 -8.47 15.38
C GLN A 172 16.53 -8.04 14.35
N PRO A 173 16.82 -8.12 13.04
CA PRO A 173 15.89 -7.71 11.99
C PRO A 173 14.72 -8.69 11.89
N LEU A 174 13.69 -8.27 11.18
CA LEU A 174 12.58 -9.13 10.75
C LEU A 174 13.13 -10.25 9.86
N GLN A 175 12.74 -11.48 10.15
CA GLN A 175 13.08 -12.67 9.36
C GLN A 175 11.85 -13.18 8.62
N TYR A 176 12.07 -13.98 7.58
CA TYR A 176 10.96 -14.57 6.82
C TYR A 176 10.07 -15.46 7.69
N GLU A 177 10.68 -16.20 8.61
CA GLU A 177 10.02 -17.12 9.55
C GLU A 177 9.07 -16.40 10.52
N ASP A 178 9.34 -15.13 10.81
CA ASP A 178 8.46 -14.30 11.64
C ASP A 178 7.07 -14.13 11.00
N PHE A 179 6.95 -14.30 9.67
CA PHE A 179 5.68 -14.24 8.96
C PHE A 179 4.82 -15.51 9.01
N ALA A 180 5.28 -16.59 9.66
CA ALA A 180 4.49 -17.82 9.76
C ALA A 180 3.07 -17.62 10.34
N PRO A 181 2.87 -16.79 11.39
CA PRO A 181 1.52 -16.48 11.87
C PRO A 181 0.65 -15.74 10.86
N LEU A 182 1.24 -14.82 10.08
CA LEU A 182 0.55 -14.13 9.01
C LEU A 182 0.11 -15.08 7.90
N GLN A 183 1.00 -16.00 7.50
CA GLN A 183 0.70 -16.99 6.46
C GLN A 183 -0.46 -17.89 6.87
N ALA A 184 -0.40 -18.41 8.10
CA ALA A 184 -1.48 -19.23 8.67
C ALA A 184 -2.81 -18.47 8.73
N TRP A 185 -2.79 -17.20 9.17
CA TRP A 185 -3.97 -16.35 9.18
C TRP A 185 -4.50 -16.10 7.76
N TRP A 186 -3.61 -15.84 6.79
CA TRP A 186 -4.01 -15.55 5.41
C TRP A 186 -4.78 -16.71 4.77
N ASP A 187 -4.37 -17.93 5.05
CA ASP A 187 -4.98 -19.15 4.49
C ASP A 187 -6.28 -19.55 5.21
N ALA A 188 -6.43 -19.18 6.48
CA ALA A 188 -7.54 -19.58 7.35
C ALA A 188 -8.35 -18.39 7.89
N ARG A 189 -8.46 -17.28 7.12
CA ARG A 189 -9.20 -16.07 7.52
C ARG A 189 -10.67 -16.38 7.81
N GLU A 190 -11.15 -15.95 8.95
CA GLU A 190 -12.53 -16.10 9.38
C GLU A 190 -13.35 -14.84 9.11
N GLU A 191 -14.64 -15.00 8.80
CA GLU A 191 -15.57 -13.89 8.49
C GLU A 191 -15.64 -12.82 9.60
N ASN A 192 -15.48 -13.21 10.87
CA ASN A 192 -15.53 -12.29 12.00
C ASN A 192 -14.32 -11.36 12.15
N GLU A 193 -13.23 -11.63 11.41
CA GLU A 193 -12.04 -10.76 11.35
C GLU A 193 -12.14 -9.69 10.27
N ARG A 194 -13.22 -9.69 9.50
CA ARG A 194 -13.45 -8.78 8.38
C ARG A 194 -14.22 -7.54 8.82
N CYS A 195 -13.68 -6.36 8.53
CA CYS A 195 -14.35 -5.09 8.76
C CYS A 195 -15.15 -4.69 7.51
N SER A 196 -16.47 -4.60 7.63
CA SER A 196 -17.33 -4.14 6.54
C SER A 196 -17.21 -2.63 6.34
N VAL A 197 -17.08 -2.21 5.08
CA VAL A 197 -17.11 -0.81 4.64
C VAL A 197 -18.56 -0.31 4.46
N ALA A 198 -19.56 -1.19 4.55
CA ALA A 198 -20.96 -0.88 4.32
C ALA A 198 -21.58 0.16 5.30
N GLY A 199 -20.95 0.39 6.46
CA GLY A 199 -21.31 1.48 7.38
C GLY A 199 -20.65 2.82 7.04
N TRP A 200 -19.87 2.89 5.98
CA TRP A 200 -19.21 4.10 5.53
C TRP A 200 -20.13 4.89 4.61
N SER A 201 -20.60 6.04 5.09
CA SER A 201 -21.40 6.97 4.31
C SER A 201 -20.67 7.41 3.04
N PRO A 202 -21.39 7.66 1.90
CA PRO A 202 -20.82 8.33 0.73
C PRO A 202 -20.21 9.71 1.05
N ASN A 203 -20.58 10.30 2.20
CA ASN A 203 -20.01 11.52 2.76
C ASN A 203 -18.84 11.24 3.71
N TRP A 204 -18.23 10.07 3.64
CA TRP A 204 -17.06 9.74 4.43
C TRP A 204 -15.91 10.69 4.06
N THR A 205 -15.73 11.70 4.85
CA THR A 205 -14.53 12.51 4.88
C THR A 205 -13.51 11.75 5.74
N GLY A 206 -12.30 11.53 5.25
CA GLY A 206 -11.23 10.75 5.91
C GLY A 206 -10.92 11.10 7.37
N SER A 207 -11.74 11.96 7.98
CA SER A 207 -11.69 12.40 9.38
C SER A 207 -12.11 11.34 10.40
N THR A 208 -12.72 10.24 10.00
CA THR A 208 -13.17 9.18 10.93
C THR A 208 -12.09 8.17 11.33
N TRP A 209 -10.97 8.15 10.64
CA TRP A 209 -9.79 7.36 11.03
C TRP A 209 -8.90 8.19 11.97
N ARG A 210 -9.37 8.46 13.18
CA ARG A 210 -8.67 9.38 14.11
C ARG A 210 -7.48 8.77 14.82
N SER A 211 -7.37 7.44 14.91
CA SER A 211 -6.23 6.78 15.55
C SER A 211 -6.12 5.29 15.18
N ALA A 212 -4.96 4.69 15.46
CA ALA A 212 -4.80 3.24 15.41
C ALA A 212 -5.73 2.53 16.41
N SER A 213 -6.17 3.22 17.48
CA SER A 213 -7.18 2.75 18.42
C SER A 213 -8.55 2.59 17.77
N ASP A 214 -8.92 3.43 16.78
CA ASP A 214 -10.20 3.31 16.08
C ASP A 214 -10.25 2.05 15.21
N LEU A 215 -9.12 1.58 14.69
CA LEU A 215 -9.00 0.30 13.98
C LEU A 215 -9.01 -0.88 14.95
N SER A 216 -8.37 -0.77 16.11
CA SER A 216 -8.44 -1.77 17.17
C SER A 216 -9.83 -1.82 17.80
N ASP A 217 -10.52 -0.69 17.88
CA ASP A 217 -11.91 -0.60 18.37
C ASP A 217 -12.91 -1.13 17.32
N ALA A 218 -12.67 -0.96 16.02
CA ALA A 218 -13.45 -1.62 14.97
C ALA A 218 -13.33 -3.16 15.05
N ALA A 219 -12.13 -3.68 15.31
CA ALA A 219 -11.91 -5.10 15.59
C ALA A 219 -12.54 -5.55 16.93
N SER A 220 -12.68 -4.64 17.92
CA SER A 220 -13.38 -4.90 19.18
C SER A 220 -14.89 -4.80 19.07
N PHE A 221 -15.42 -4.08 18.08
CA PHE A 221 -16.87 -3.98 17.83
C PHE A 221 -17.47 -5.29 17.30
N THR A 222 -16.68 -6.14 16.67
CA THR A 222 -17.11 -7.49 16.23
C THR A 222 -17.05 -8.53 17.35
N ARG A 223 -16.48 -8.23 18.54
CA ARG A 223 -16.51 -9.12 19.70
C ARG A 223 -17.77 -9.03 20.56
N ARG A 224 -18.78 -8.26 20.16
CA ARG A 224 -20.09 -8.25 20.86
C ARG A 224 -21.19 -8.75 19.94
N ARG A 225 -21.30 -10.07 19.91
CA ARG A 225 -22.36 -11.05 19.58
C ARG A 225 -22.08 -11.92 18.40
#